data_74dc1777fea4cc628c65b45a4033381a
#
_entry.id   74dc1777fea4cc628c65b45a4033381a
#
_cell.length_a   1.000
_cell.length_b   1.000
_cell.length_c   1.000
_cell.angle_alpha   90.00
_cell.angle_beta   90.00
_cell.angle_gamma   90.00
#
_symmetry.space_group_name_H-M   'P 1'
#
loop_
_entity.id
_entity.type
_entity.pdbx_description
1 polymer ?
#
loop_
_entity_poly.entity_id
_entity_poly.type
_entity_poly.pdbx_seq_one_letter_code
_entity_poly.pdbx_strand_id
1 'polypeptide(L)'
;KRNDQYTLSGTEFNANHLLENLIKSDNTNKLDFVKKDFYVNIDIKKVHLNKDYQLSMFNGDLNFKNNKIIDAKLVGKFSDKEKFKFTIIDKDDGKVTTLFSDKAEPFVKRYKFIKGFKNGSLDFYSIKKENKSISTLKIYDFNLKELPILTKILTLASLQGIADILSGEGITFDEFEMNFKGEKNGITIDEIYAIGPAISILMD
;
A
#
# COMPACT_ATOMS: atom_id res chain seq x y z
N LYS A 1 25.02 18.23 16.59
CA LYS A 1 24.34 19.08 15.61
C LYS A 1 22.85 18.95 15.88
N ARG A 2 22.15 20.08 16.15
CA ARG A 2 20.69 20.09 16.26
C ARG A 2 20.14 19.87 14.85
N ASN A 3 19.32 18.82 14.66
CA ASN A 3 18.52 18.68 13.45
C ASN A 3 17.44 19.78 13.47
N ASP A 4 17.20 20.39 12.33
CA ASP A 4 16.11 21.36 12.21
C ASP A 4 14.78 20.63 12.44
N GLN A 5 13.92 21.17 13.30
CA GLN A 5 12.61 20.62 13.60
C GLN A 5 11.52 21.48 12.95
N TYR A 6 10.61 20.83 12.26
CA TYR A 6 9.46 21.46 11.63
C TYR A 6 8.17 20.83 12.11
N THR A 7 7.10 21.61 12.18
CA THR A 7 5.75 21.11 12.43
C THR A 7 4.89 21.44 11.23
N LEU A 8 4.26 20.42 10.68
CA LEU A 8 3.26 20.53 9.61
C LEU A 8 1.89 20.28 10.21
N SER A 9 1.13 21.34 10.44
CA SER A 9 -0.23 21.25 11.00
C SER A 9 -1.25 21.90 10.06
N GLY A 10 -2.47 21.36 10.03
CA GLY A 10 -3.51 21.91 9.17
C GLY A 10 -4.86 21.20 9.34
N THR A 11 -5.89 21.82 8.76
CA THR A 11 -7.22 21.25 8.74
C THR A 11 -7.37 20.18 7.67
N GLU A 12 -6.80 20.40 6.47
CA GLU A 12 -6.93 19.51 5.33
C GLU A 12 -5.65 19.50 4.50
N PHE A 13 -5.32 18.32 3.95
CA PHE A 13 -4.21 18.12 3.03
C PHE A 13 -4.60 17.12 1.93
N ASN A 14 -4.27 17.43 0.68
CA ASN A 14 -4.51 16.54 -0.44
C ASN A 14 -3.23 15.77 -0.77
N ALA A 15 -3.17 14.50 -0.35
CA ALA A 15 -2.04 13.61 -0.60
C ALA A 15 -2.11 12.88 -1.95
N ASN A 16 -3.18 13.07 -2.74
CA ASN A 16 -3.39 12.29 -3.96
C ASN A 16 -2.22 12.41 -4.95
N HIS A 17 -1.76 13.64 -5.25
CA HIS A 17 -0.63 13.85 -6.16
C HIS A 17 0.67 13.26 -5.64
N LEU A 18 0.91 13.35 -4.32
CA LEU A 18 2.10 12.79 -3.70
C LEU A 18 2.12 11.26 -3.85
N LEU A 19 0.99 10.61 -3.58
CA LEU A 19 0.84 9.17 -3.71
C LEU A 19 0.95 8.71 -5.17
N GLU A 20 0.36 9.45 -6.13
CA GLU A 20 0.49 9.15 -7.56
C GLU A 20 1.95 9.25 -8.04
N ASN A 21 2.67 10.26 -7.57
CA ASN A 21 4.08 10.42 -7.92
C ASN A 21 4.96 9.31 -7.32
N LEU A 22 4.69 8.88 -6.09
CA LEU A 22 5.39 7.76 -5.46
C LEU A 22 5.24 6.45 -6.24
N ILE A 23 4.06 6.22 -6.83
CA ILE A 23 3.78 5.01 -7.62
C ILE A 23 4.37 5.10 -9.03
N LYS A 24 4.38 6.30 -9.64
CA LYS A 24 4.87 6.51 -11.01
C LYS A 24 6.38 6.67 -11.11
N SER A 25 7.06 7.01 -10.03
CA SER A 25 8.49 7.29 -10.07
C SER A 25 9.31 6.01 -10.04
N ASP A 26 9.69 5.55 -11.22
CA ASP A 26 10.86 4.72 -11.38
C ASP A 26 12.09 5.46 -10.84
N ASN A 27 12.59 5.02 -9.68
CA ASN A 27 13.97 5.15 -9.21
C ASN A 27 14.61 6.52 -8.90
N THR A 28 13.94 7.66 -8.90
CA THR A 28 14.62 8.93 -8.56
C THR A 28 13.81 9.87 -7.69
N ASN A 29 13.18 9.40 -6.62
CA ASN A 29 12.68 10.31 -5.59
C ASN A 29 13.84 10.84 -4.74
N LYS A 30 14.69 11.61 -5.37
CA LYS A 30 15.47 12.60 -4.66
C LYS A 30 14.52 13.76 -4.41
N LEU A 31 14.19 13.98 -3.16
CA LEU A 31 13.69 15.27 -2.69
C LEU A 31 14.86 16.25 -2.81
N ASP A 32 15.27 16.58 -4.04
CA ASP A 32 16.50 17.36 -4.35
C ASP A 32 16.51 18.76 -3.76
N PHE A 33 15.35 19.21 -3.25
CA PHE A 33 15.20 20.52 -2.60
C PHE A 33 15.59 20.52 -1.11
N VAL A 34 15.86 19.36 -0.50
CA VAL A 34 16.19 19.27 0.91
C VAL A 34 17.59 18.69 1.10
N LYS A 35 18.56 19.57 1.29
CA LYS A 35 19.98 19.19 1.50
C LYS A 35 20.40 19.02 2.96
N LYS A 36 19.48 19.13 3.91
CA LYS A 36 19.76 19.09 5.36
C LYS A 36 19.04 17.94 6.04
N ASP A 37 19.62 17.50 7.14
CA ASP A 37 18.96 16.58 8.07
C ASP A 37 17.90 17.37 8.84
N PHE A 38 16.67 16.87 8.88
CA PHE A 38 15.55 17.53 9.56
C PHE A 38 14.50 16.52 10.04
N TYR A 39 13.73 16.96 11.01
CA TYR A 39 12.63 16.21 11.60
C TYR A 39 11.31 16.95 11.35
N VAL A 40 10.26 16.24 10.99
CA VAL A 40 8.93 16.81 10.79
C VAL A 40 7.93 16.10 11.69
N ASN A 41 7.25 16.87 12.54
CA ASN A 41 6.05 16.43 13.23
C ASN A 41 4.83 16.82 12.39
N ILE A 42 3.89 15.88 12.21
CA ILE A 42 2.69 16.06 11.38
C ILE A 42 1.46 15.94 12.27
N ASP A 43 0.55 16.92 12.15
CA ASP A 43 -0.78 16.91 12.78
C ASP A 43 -1.80 17.55 11.83
N ILE A 44 -2.52 16.70 11.07
CA ILE A 44 -3.48 17.14 10.07
C ILE A 44 -4.83 16.50 10.36
N LYS A 45 -5.88 17.31 10.48
CA LYS A 45 -7.23 16.80 10.81
C LYS A 45 -7.78 15.86 9.74
N LYS A 46 -7.57 16.19 8.44
CA LYS A 46 -8.03 15.38 7.32
C LYS A 46 -6.97 15.30 6.22
N VAL A 47 -6.70 14.09 5.74
CA VAL A 47 -5.82 13.85 4.59
C VAL A 47 -6.61 13.13 3.51
N HIS A 48 -6.83 13.80 2.37
CA HIS A 48 -7.48 13.21 1.20
C HIS A 48 -6.50 12.32 0.45
N LEU A 49 -6.78 11.02 0.38
CA LEU A 49 -6.01 10.06 -0.39
C LEU A 49 -6.41 10.09 -1.87
N ASN A 50 -7.72 10.21 -2.14
CA ASN A 50 -8.33 10.41 -3.45
C ASN A 50 -9.71 11.07 -3.28
N LYS A 51 -10.59 10.99 -4.30
CA LYS A 51 -11.94 11.58 -4.26
C LYS A 51 -12.86 10.88 -3.25
N ASP A 52 -12.66 9.59 -3.01
CA ASP A 52 -13.58 8.72 -2.26
C ASP A 52 -13.06 8.42 -0.84
N TYR A 53 -11.74 8.56 -0.60
CA TYR A 53 -11.10 8.15 0.65
C TYR A 53 -10.31 9.27 1.30
N GLN A 54 -10.55 9.45 2.58
CA GLN A 54 -9.81 10.37 3.45
C GLN A 54 -9.43 9.70 4.76
N LEU A 55 -8.34 10.14 5.35
CA LEU A 55 -7.94 9.83 6.72
C LEU A 55 -8.27 11.02 7.62
N SER A 56 -8.82 10.74 8.79
CA SER A 56 -8.98 11.68 9.89
C SER A 56 -7.90 11.48 10.94
N MET A 57 -7.64 12.51 11.76
CA MET A 57 -6.64 12.45 12.84
C MET A 57 -5.28 11.95 12.36
N PHE A 58 -4.84 12.45 11.20
CA PHE A 58 -3.57 12.03 10.62
C PHE A 58 -2.42 12.73 11.33
N ASN A 59 -1.61 11.94 12.03
CA ASN A 59 -0.50 12.46 12.80
C ASN A 59 0.71 11.51 12.76
N GLY A 60 1.86 12.06 13.15
CA GLY A 60 3.09 11.28 13.27
C GLY A 60 4.34 12.08 12.99
N ASP A 61 5.40 11.35 12.73
CA ASP A 61 6.75 11.87 12.66
C ASP A 61 7.48 11.35 11.44
N LEU A 62 8.32 12.20 10.85
CA LEU A 62 9.24 11.86 9.77
C LEU A 62 10.64 12.37 10.13
N ASN A 63 11.63 11.53 10.00
CA ASN A 63 13.04 11.89 10.17
C ASN A 63 13.79 11.72 8.84
N PHE A 64 14.37 12.82 8.38
CA PHE A 64 15.14 12.88 7.14
C PHE A 64 16.62 12.99 7.42
N LYS A 65 17.42 12.18 6.74
CA LYS A 65 18.87 12.27 6.73
C LYS A 65 19.40 12.06 5.32
N ASN A 66 20.25 12.96 4.86
CA ASN A 66 20.82 12.89 3.51
C ASN A 66 19.75 12.70 2.42
N ASN A 67 18.67 13.48 2.43
CA ASN A 67 17.52 13.42 1.51
C ASN A 67 16.74 12.09 1.52
N LYS A 68 16.90 11.26 2.54
CA LYS A 68 16.18 9.98 2.68
C LYS A 68 15.40 9.98 3.98
N ILE A 69 14.22 9.40 3.95
CA ILE A 69 13.49 9.09 5.18
C ILE A 69 14.18 7.91 5.85
N ILE A 70 14.70 8.12 7.05
CA ILE A 70 15.36 7.10 7.87
C ILE A 70 14.42 6.54 8.94
N ASP A 71 13.46 7.36 9.39
CA ASP A 71 12.42 6.95 10.31
C ASP A 71 11.10 7.63 9.95
N ALA A 72 10.01 6.89 10.04
CA ALA A 72 8.66 7.40 9.86
C ALA A 72 7.69 6.63 10.74
N LYS A 73 6.77 7.34 11.36
CA LYS A 73 5.64 6.77 12.08
C LYS A 73 4.42 7.63 11.81
N LEU A 74 3.56 7.18 10.92
CA LEU A 74 2.34 7.89 10.54
C LEU A 74 1.13 7.04 10.91
N VAL A 75 0.12 7.65 11.50
CA VAL A 75 -1.15 7.02 11.84
C VAL A 75 -2.31 7.89 11.41
N GLY A 76 -3.45 7.27 11.16
CA GLY A 76 -4.69 7.94 10.81
C GLY A 76 -5.86 6.98 10.92
N LYS A 77 -7.08 7.49 10.67
CA LYS A 77 -8.30 6.69 10.73
C LYS A 77 -9.16 6.96 9.50
N PHE A 78 -9.72 5.91 8.91
CA PHE A 78 -10.81 6.04 7.94
C PHE A 78 -12.15 6.25 8.64
N SER A 79 -12.34 5.58 9.81
CA SER A 79 -13.46 5.71 10.72
C SER A 79 -13.01 5.41 12.15
N ASP A 80 -13.90 5.41 13.14
CA ASP A 80 -13.54 5.08 14.53
C ASP A 80 -12.99 3.65 14.68
N LYS A 81 -13.40 2.75 13.80
CA LYS A 81 -12.97 1.33 13.82
C LYS A 81 -11.84 1.04 12.82
N GLU A 82 -11.72 1.81 11.75
CA GLU A 82 -10.81 1.54 10.64
C GLU A 82 -9.57 2.42 10.71
N LYS A 83 -8.40 1.80 10.74
CA LYS A 83 -7.09 2.42 11.01
C LYS A 83 -6.20 2.41 9.79
N PHE A 84 -5.25 3.31 9.81
CA PHE A 84 -4.11 3.39 8.92
C PHE A 84 -2.84 3.54 9.76
N LYS A 85 -1.79 2.79 9.44
CA LYS A 85 -0.48 2.90 10.07
C LYS A 85 0.61 2.66 9.03
N PHE A 86 1.56 3.58 8.99
CA PHE A 86 2.74 3.47 8.14
C PHE A 86 3.99 3.69 8.99
N THR A 87 5.00 2.83 8.83
CA THR A 87 6.27 2.99 9.51
C THR A 87 7.45 2.75 8.58
N ILE A 88 8.51 3.48 8.79
CA ILE A 88 9.86 3.21 8.28
C ILE A 88 10.79 3.20 9.47
N ILE A 89 11.65 2.19 9.58
CA ILE A 89 12.69 2.08 10.60
C ILE A 89 13.98 1.68 9.92
N ASP A 90 15.00 2.50 10.02
CA ASP A 90 16.34 2.17 9.51
C ASP A 90 17.11 1.41 10.61
N LYS A 91 17.50 0.18 10.31
CA LYS A 91 18.23 -0.74 11.19
C LYS A 91 19.52 -1.17 10.54
N ASP A 92 20.44 -1.74 11.31
CA ASP A 92 21.73 -2.25 10.81
C ASP A 92 21.55 -3.30 9.69
N ASP A 93 20.48 -4.10 9.77
CA ASP A 93 20.14 -5.13 8.78
C ASP A 93 19.41 -4.60 7.54
N GLY A 94 19.05 -3.32 7.52
CA GLY A 94 18.36 -2.67 6.42
C GLY A 94 17.16 -1.84 6.87
N LYS A 95 16.59 -1.13 5.92
CA LYS A 95 15.40 -0.30 6.12
C LYS A 95 14.14 -1.14 6.09
N VAL A 96 13.42 -1.20 7.21
CA VAL A 96 12.13 -1.88 7.33
C VAL A 96 11.02 -0.88 7.07
N THR A 97 10.13 -1.20 6.12
CA THR A 97 8.92 -0.43 5.83
C THR A 97 7.70 -1.31 6.11
N THR A 98 6.72 -0.78 6.85
CA THR A 98 5.42 -1.45 7.05
C THR A 98 4.28 -0.50 6.71
N LEU A 99 3.24 -1.04 6.11
CA LEU A 99 1.97 -0.35 5.91
C LEU A 99 0.85 -1.29 6.32
N PHE A 100 0.02 -0.85 7.24
CA PHE A 100 -1.25 -1.47 7.62
C PHE A 100 -2.40 -0.54 7.26
N SER A 101 -3.43 -1.08 6.65
CA SER A 101 -4.63 -0.32 6.32
C SER A 101 -5.87 -1.20 6.36
N ASP A 102 -6.87 -0.82 7.17
CA ASP A 102 -8.19 -1.48 7.18
C ASP A 102 -9.00 -1.24 5.89
N LYS A 103 -8.50 -0.39 4.99
CA LYS A 103 -9.02 -0.21 3.62
C LYS A 103 -7.91 -0.38 2.59
N ALA A 104 -8.00 -1.44 1.79
CA ALA A 104 -7.07 -1.69 0.69
C ALA A 104 -7.35 -0.84 -0.55
N GLU A 105 -8.62 -0.52 -0.81
CA GLU A 105 -9.08 0.17 -2.02
C GLU A 105 -8.30 1.46 -2.38
N PRO A 106 -8.01 2.40 -1.44
CA PRO A 106 -7.34 3.64 -1.78
C PRO A 106 -5.91 3.45 -2.29
N PHE A 107 -5.31 2.28 -2.03
CA PHE A 107 -3.97 1.91 -2.47
C PHE A 107 -4.02 1.07 -3.74
N VAL A 108 -4.82 -0.01 -3.77
CA VAL A 108 -4.91 -0.97 -4.87
C VAL A 108 -5.51 -0.35 -6.14
N LYS A 109 -6.54 0.48 -6.03
CA LYS A 109 -7.18 1.14 -7.18
C LYS A 109 -6.28 2.13 -7.94
N ARG A 110 -5.12 2.49 -7.39
CA ARG A 110 -4.11 3.30 -8.09
C ARG A 110 -3.42 2.52 -9.21
N TYR A 111 -3.40 1.20 -9.11
CA TYR A 111 -2.87 0.32 -10.15
C TYR A 111 -3.95 0.09 -11.21
N LYS A 112 -3.83 0.77 -12.36
CA LYS A 112 -4.84 0.79 -13.43
C LYS A 112 -5.15 -0.57 -14.04
N PHE A 113 -4.28 -1.57 -13.85
CA PHE A 113 -4.49 -2.93 -14.34
C PHE A 113 -5.40 -3.77 -13.44
N ILE A 114 -5.65 -3.33 -12.18
CA ILE A 114 -6.58 -3.98 -11.25
C ILE A 114 -7.90 -3.22 -11.31
N LYS A 115 -8.85 -3.76 -12.06
CA LYS A 115 -10.18 -3.16 -12.19
C LYS A 115 -11.18 -3.86 -11.30
N GLY A 116 -12.19 -3.11 -10.86
CA GLY A 116 -13.29 -3.66 -10.08
C GLY A 116 -12.92 -4.15 -8.67
N PHE A 117 -11.77 -3.74 -8.13
CA PHE A 117 -11.37 -4.05 -6.75
C PHE A 117 -12.27 -3.32 -5.76
N LYS A 118 -12.79 -4.06 -4.75
CA LYS A 118 -13.65 -3.55 -3.69
C LYS A 118 -13.30 -4.17 -2.35
N ASN A 119 -13.50 -3.37 -1.29
CA ASN A 119 -13.31 -3.75 0.11
C ASN A 119 -11.85 -4.09 0.46
N GLY A 120 -11.67 -4.92 1.46
CA GLY A 120 -10.41 -5.49 1.89
C GLY A 120 -9.56 -4.60 2.79
N SER A 121 -8.75 -5.27 3.60
CA SER A 121 -7.64 -4.70 4.35
C SER A 121 -6.31 -5.04 3.70
N LEU A 122 -5.25 -4.31 4.04
CA LEU A 122 -3.94 -4.44 3.41
C LEU A 122 -2.83 -4.42 4.45
N ASP A 123 -1.92 -5.38 4.35
CA ASP A 123 -0.65 -5.43 5.05
C ASP A 123 0.50 -5.45 4.03
N PHE A 124 1.44 -4.55 4.20
CA PHE A 124 2.67 -4.53 3.42
C PHE A 124 3.87 -4.50 4.35
N TYR A 125 4.84 -5.35 4.06
CA TYR A 125 6.12 -5.42 4.74
C TYR A 125 7.25 -5.45 3.72
N SER A 126 8.33 -4.70 3.96
CA SER A 126 9.49 -4.68 3.10
C SER A 126 10.77 -4.45 3.90
N ILE A 127 11.80 -5.22 3.62
CA ILE A 127 13.17 -4.95 4.07
C ILE A 127 13.98 -4.56 2.86
N LYS A 128 14.59 -3.37 2.90
CA LYS A 128 15.47 -2.87 1.86
C LYS A 128 16.89 -2.73 2.37
N LYS A 129 17.84 -3.43 1.74
CA LYS A 129 19.27 -3.29 1.98
C LYS A 129 19.93 -2.85 0.68
N GLU A 130 20.62 -1.71 0.69
CA GLU A 130 21.21 -1.10 -0.49
C GLU A 130 20.19 -0.90 -1.63
N ASN A 131 20.36 -1.60 -2.76
CA ASN A 131 19.49 -1.54 -3.94
C ASN A 131 18.56 -2.74 -4.07
N LYS A 132 18.49 -3.62 -3.05
CA LYS A 132 17.64 -4.80 -3.05
C LYS A 132 16.59 -4.69 -1.96
N SER A 133 15.39 -5.16 -2.24
CA SER A 133 14.33 -5.30 -1.24
C SER A 133 13.69 -6.68 -1.33
N ILE A 134 13.26 -7.18 -0.19
CA ILE A 134 12.39 -8.35 -0.07
C ILE A 134 11.09 -7.85 0.54
N SER A 135 9.97 -8.15 -0.09
CA SER A 135 8.68 -7.58 0.25
C SER A 135 7.59 -8.63 0.23
N THR A 136 6.64 -8.48 1.15
CA THR A 136 5.39 -9.24 1.21
C THR A 136 4.22 -8.27 1.21
N LEU A 137 3.26 -8.49 0.33
CA LEU A 137 1.98 -7.81 0.28
C LEU A 137 0.88 -8.81 0.59
N LYS A 138 0.04 -8.51 1.57
CA LYS A 138 -1.16 -9.29 1.90
C LYS A 138 -2.39 -8.42 1.76
N ILE A 139 -3.46 -8.99 1.25
CA ILE A 139 -4.78 -8.35 1.17
C ILE A 139 -5.81 -9.37 1.63
N TYR A 140 -6.74 -8.93 2.49
CA TYR A 140 -7.77 -9.79 3.07
C TYR A 140 -9.16 -9.29 2.73
N ASP A 141 -10.14 -10.18 2.64
CA ASP A 141 -11.58 -9.93 2.55
C ASP A 141 -11.97 -8.95 1.43
N PHE A 142 -11.54 -9.23 0.19
CA PHE A 142 -11.78 -8.35 -0.96
C PHE A 142 -12.53 -9.02 -2.10
N ASN A 143 -13.06 -8.19 -3.01
CA ASN A 143 -13.77 -8.63 -4.21
C ASN A 143 -13.11 -8.08 -5.47
N LEU A 144 -13.08 -8.89 -6.53
CA LEU A 144 -12.62 -8.49 -7.86
C LEU A 144 -13.74 -8.70 -8.88
N LYS A 145 -14.19 -7.60 -9.53
CA LYS A 145 -15.29 -7.68 -10.52
C LYS A 145 -14.82 -7.96 -11.94
N GLU A 146 -13.62 -7.57 -12.30
CA GLU A 146 -13.13 -7.59 -13.67
C GLU A 146 -11.76 -8.25 -13.78
N LEU A 147 -11.74 -9.57 -13.82
CA LEU A 147 -10.56 -10.34 -14.18
C LEU A 147 -10.89 -11.25 -15.37
N PRO A 148 -10.69 -10.79 -16.63
CA PRO A 148 -11.04 -11.57 -17.83
C PRO A 148 -10.43 -12.97 -17.88
N ILE A 149 -9.24 -13.14 -17.28
CA ILE A 149 -8.54 -14.44 -17.22
C ILE A 149 -9.23 -15.38 -16.21
N LEU A 150 -9.61 -14.87 -15.03
CA LEU A 150 -10.26 -15.68 -14.00
C LEU A 150 -11.67 -16.11 -14.43
N THR A 151 -12.38 -15.29 -15.18
CA THR A 151 -13.69 -15.66 -15.72
C THR A 151 -13.61 -16.92 -16.58
N LYS A 152 -12.56 -17.06 -17.42
CA LYS A 152 -12.34 -18.26 -18.24
C LYS A 152 -11.97 -19.50 -17.42
N ILE A 153 -11.25 -19.35 -16.34
CA ILE A 153 -10.85 -20.45 -15.46
C ILE A 153 -12.05 -20.92 -14.61
N LEU A 154 -12.84 -19.98 -14.09
CA LEU A 154 -13.97 -20.26 -13.22
C LEU A 154 -15.16 -20.89 -13.91
N THR A 155 -15.40 -20.59 -15.19
CA THR A 155 -16.42 -21.30 -15.99
C THR A 155 -16.16 -22.80 -16.12
N LEU A 156 -14.94 -23.24 -15.81
CA LEU A 156 -14.53 -24.64 -15.85
C LEU A 156 -14.43 -25.32 -14.45
N ALA A 157 -14.44 -24.56 -13.37
CA ALA A 157 -13.94 -25.07 -12.09
C ALA A 157 -14.95 -25.14 -10.92
N SER A 158 -15.98 -24.28 -10.81
CA SER A 158 -16.92 -24.37 -9.67
C SER A 158 -18.27 -23.69 -9.91
N LEU A 159 -19.33 -24.28 -9.34
CA LEU A 159 -20.70 -23.73 -9.33
C LEU A 159 -20.77 -22.41 -8.53
N GLN A 160 -19.99 -22.29 -7.47
CA GLN A 160 -19.96 -21.09 -6.63
C GLN A 160 -19.34 -19.89 -7.37
N GLY A 161 -18.25 -20.10 -8.10
CA GLY A 161 -17.62 -19.04 -8.90
C GLY A 161 -18.55 -18.52 -10.01
N ILE A 162 -19.37 -19.38 -10.60
CA ILE A 162 -20.40 -18.99 -11.57
C ILE A 162 -21.48 -18.14 -10.90
N ALA A 163 -21.94 -18.54 -9.70
CA ALA A 163 -22.94 -17.78 -8.94
C ALA A 163 -22.43 -16.38 -8.55
N ASP A 164 -21.18 -16.26 -8.09
CA ASP A 164 -20.55 -14.98 -7.73
C ASP A 164 -20.42 -14.04 -8.95
N ILE A 165 -20.07 -14.56 -10.12
CA ILE A 165 -20.01 -13.79 -11.37
C ILE A 165 -21.43 -13.33 -11.80
N LEU A 166 -22.41 -14.21 -11.72
CA LEU A 166 -23.78 -13.93 -12.12
C LEU A 166 -24.48 -12.94 -11.19
N SER A 167 -24.11 -12.91 -9.90
CA SER A 167 -24.63 -11.93 -8.93
C SER A 167 -24.13 -10.51 -9.21
N GLY A 168 -23.11 -10.33 -10.03
CA GLY A 168 -22.48 -9.06 -10.33
C GLY A 168 -21.64 -8.50 -9.18
N GLU A 169 -21.45 -9.25 -8.10
CA GLU A 169 -20.64 -8.86 -6.95
C GLU A 169 -19.14 -9.06 -7.20
N GLY A 170 -18.80 -9.91 -8.17
CA GLY A 170 -17.43 -10.31 -8.50
C GLY A 170 -17.00 -11.52 -7.71
N ILE A 171 -15.72 -11.86 -7.79
CA ILE A 171 -15.13 -13.00 -7.11
C ILE A 171 -14.59 -12.52 -5.78
N THR A 172 -14.99 -13.21 -4.71
CA THR A 172 -14.52 -12.97 -3.34
C THR A 172 -13.24 -13.73 -3.08
N PHE A 173 -12.29 -13.07 -2.45
CA PHE A 173 -11.06 -13.64 -1.92
C PHE A 173 -10.97 -13.35 -0.42
N ASP A 174 -10.66 -14.39 0.35
CA ASP A 174 -10.44 -14.29 1.79
C ASP A 174 -9.02 -13.77 2.06
N GLU A 175 -8.03 -14.24 1.27
CA GLU A 175 -6.63 -13.85 1.40
C GLU A 175 -5.93 -13.83 0.04
N PHE A 176 -5.07 -12.84 -0.14
CA PHE A 176 -4.06 -12.74 -1.19
C PHE A 176 -2.72 -12.44 -0.55
N GLU A 177 -1.68 -13.17 -0.94
CA GLU A 177 -0.30 -12.90 -0.57
C GLU A 177 0.58 -12.88 -1.83
N MET A 178 1.48 -11.91 -1.90
CA MET A 178 2.50 -11.80 -2.94
C MET A 178 3.86 -11.55 -2.30
N ASN A 179 4.79 -12.46 -2.55
CA ASN A 179 6.19 -12.34 -2.17
C ASN A 179 7.03 -11.93 -3.38
N PHE A 180 7.81 -10.86 -3.23
CA PHE A 180 8.57 -10.31 -4.35
C PHE A 180 9.86 -9.62 -3.91
N LYS A 181 10.82 -9.58 -4.83
CA LYS A 181 12.10 -8.89 -4.71
C LYS A 181 12.13 -7.68 -5.61
N GLY A 182 12.56 -6.55 -5.06
CA GLY A 182 12.84 -5.35 -5.82
C GLY A 182 14.33 -5.17 -6.01
N GLU A 183 14.75 -4.86 -7.23
CA GLU A 183 16.11 -4.52 -7.59
C GLU A 183 16.14 -3.22 -8.40
N LYS A 184 17.34 -2.68 -8.71
CA LYS A 184 17.48 -1.43 -9.45
C LYS A 184 16.75 -1.43 -10.81
N ASN A 185 16.63 -2.59 -11.45
CA ASN A 185 16.12 -2.73 -12.81
C ASN A 185 14.71 -3.34 -12.89
N GLY A 186 14.06 -3.63 -11.75
CA GLY A 186 12.72 -4.20 -11.79
C GLY A 186 12.30 -4.93 -10.51
N ILE A 187 11.16 -5.58 -10.63
CA ILE A 187 10.58 -6.42 -9.57
C ILE A 187 10.51 -7.85 -10.09
N THR A 188 10.95 -8.79 -9.28
CA THR A 188 10.78 -10.24 -9.49
C THR A 188 9.76 -10.73 -8.49
N ILE A 189 8.70 -11.37 -8.97
CA ILE A 189 7.70 -12.01 -8.13
C ILE A 189 8.21 -13.42 -7.84
N ASP A 190 8.35 -13.77 -6.57
CA ASP A 190 8.78 -15.09 -6.15
C ASP A 190 7.57 -16.03 -6.01
N GLU A 191 6.43 -15.52 -5.49
CA GLU A 191 5.25 -16.31 -5.23
C GLU A 191 4.01 -15.43 -5.21
N ILE A 192 2.89 -15.94 -5.73
CA ILE A 192 1.54 -15.40 -5.52
C ILE A 192 0.65 -16.52 -5.00
N TYR A 193 -0.02 -16.25 -3.89
CA TYR A 193 -1.05 -17.09 -3.32
C TYR A 193 -2.34 -16.30 -3.18
N ALA A 194 -3.47 -16.89 -3.57
CA ALA A 194 -4.79 -16.31 -3.32
C ALA A 194 -5.80 -17.41 -3.02
N ILE A 195 -6.63 -17.22 -2.02
CA ILE A 195 -7.67 -18.15 -1.62
C ILE A 195 -9.00 -17.42 -1.45
N GLY A 196 -10.07 -18.06 -1.88
CA GLY A 196 -11.44 -17.63 -1.68
C GLY A 196 -12.41 -18.80 -1.82
N PRO A 197 -13.70 -18.59 -1.52
CA PRO A 197 -14.71 -19.66 -1.55
C PRO A 197 -14.84 -20.35 -2.90
N ALA A 198 -14.60 -19.61 -3.98
CA ALA A 198 -14.77 -20.08 -5.34
C ALA A 198 -13.48 -20.55 -6.01
N ILE A 199 -12.31 -20.08 -5.57
CA ILE A 199 -11.04 -20.33 -6.24
C ILE A 199 -9.85 -20.19 -5.30
N SER A 200 -8.83 -21.02 -5.54
CA SER A 200 -7.49 -20.87 -4.95
C SER A 200 -6.47 -20.81 -6.10
N ILE A 201 -5.50 -19.91 -5.98
CA ILE A 201 -4.45 -19.69 -6.97
C ILE A 201 -3.10 -19.79 -6.25
N LEU A 202 -2.17 -20.52 -6.83
CA LEU A 202 -0.76 -20.56 -6.45
C LEU A 202 0.07 -20.39 -7.71
N MET A 203 1.04 -19.48 -7.67
CA MET A 203 2.00 -19.22 -8.75
C MET A 203 3.38 -19.02 -8.10
N ASP A 204 4.37 -19.73 -8.62
CA ASP A 204 5.80 -19.64 -8.26
C ASP A 204 6.60 -19.02 -9.41
#